data_44fd37c410c9714af6aef7d4d01a30b6
#
_entry.id   44fd37c410c9714af6aef7d4d01a30b6
#
_cell.length_a   1.000
_cell.length_b   1.000
_cell.length_c   1.000
_cell.angle_alpha   90.00
_cell.angle_beta   90.00
_cell.angle_gamma   90.00
#
_symmetry.space_group_name_H-M   'P 1'
#
loop_
_entity.id
_entity.type
_entity.pdbx_description
1 polymer ?
#
loop_
_entity_poly.entity_id
_entity_poly.type
_entity_poly.pdbx_seq_one_letter_code
_entity_poly.pdbx_strand_id
1 'polypeptide(L)'
;MLPGETEYSPRFTDVDFANYEADPEVKAIAFGVCQRFDMRKLAVASIYLQTPGVDFVTTNDDAVFVAGPNRRLMPDVGATLSALEAASGRKATRVGKPNKYALSQILKDHFAEQQE
;
A
#
# COMPACT_ATOMS: atom_id res chain seq x y z
N MET A 1 -7.32 19.47 -13.28
CA MET A 1 -6.30 19.26 -12.25
C MET A 1 -6.87 19.61 -10.88
N LEU A 2 -6.67 18.74 -9.92
CA LEU A 2 -7.16 18.98 -8.58
C LEU A 2 -6.28 20.00 -7.85
N PRO A 3 -6.87 20.78 -6.91
CA PRO A 3 -6.07 21.68 -6.09
C PRO A 3 -4.97 20.91 -5.37
N GLY A 4 -3.77 21.40 -5.40
CA GLY A 4 -2.62 20.74 -4.75
C GLY A 4 -1.80 19.87 -5.67
N GLU A 5 -2.35 19.41 -6.78
CA GLU A 5 -1.58 18.58 -7.71
C GLU A 5 -0.46 19.37 -8.37
N THR A 6 -0.70 20.65 -8.63
CA THR A 6 0.33 21.53 -9.17
C THR A 6 1.43 21.80 -8.16
N GLU A 7 1.12 21.72 -6.88
CA GLU A 7 2.10 22.01 -5.84
C GLU A 7 3.12 20.92 -5.70
N TYR A 8 2.71 19.67 -5.83
CA TYR A 8 3.65 18.59 -5.61
C TYR A 8 4.24 18.02 -6.90
N SER A 9 3.56 18.16 -8.04
CA SER A 9 4.08 17.53 -9.25
C SER A 9 5.47 18.00 -9.67
N PRO A 10 5.82 19.30 -9.60
CA PRO A 10 7.20 19.70 -9.89
C PRO A 10 8.16 19.42 -8.75
N ARG A 11 7.64 19.08 -7.57
CA ARG A 11 8.47 18.77 -6.40
C ARG A 11 8.55 17.28 -6.12
N PHE A 12 7.88 16.51 -6.93
CA PHE A 12 7.88 15.08 -6.80
C PHE A 12 9.16 14.54 -7.42
N THR A 13 10.26 14.72 -6.71
CA THR A 13 11.58 14.35 -7.19
C THR A 13 12.14 13.20 -6.35
N ASP A 14 13.04 12.46 -6.95
CA ASP A 14 13.73 11.38 -6.26
C ASP A 14 14.48 11.88 -5.02
N VAL A 15 14.93 13.13 -5.05
CA VAL A 15 15.67 13.71 -3.94
C VAL A 15 14.81 13.85 -2.69
N ASP A 16 13.53 14.23 -2.86
CA ASP A 16 12.63 14.40 -1.72
C ASP A 16 12.40 13.06 -0.99
N PHE A 17 12.36 11.96 -1.73
CA PHE A 17 12.15 10.66 -1.13
C PHE A 17 13.46 10.00 -0.69
N ALA A 18 14.56 10.34 -1.32
CA ALA A 18 15.87 9.84 -0.88
C ALA A 18 16.18 10.26 0.56
N ASN A 19 15.68 11.42 0.99
CA ASN A 19 15.90 11.96 2.32
C ASN A 19 14.72 11.73 3.27
N TYR A 20 13.73 10.97 2.86
CA TYR A 20 12.56 10.70 3.70
C TYR A 20 12.97 9.90 4.93
N GLU A 21 12.60 10.40 6.11
CA GLU A 21 12.85 9.70 7.35
C GLU A 21 11.65 8.85 7.74
N ALA A 22 11.80 7.55 7.65
CA ALA A 22 10.74 6.63 8.00
C ALA A 22 10.53 6.61 9.51
N ASP A 23 9.27 6.60 9.93
CA ASP A 23 8.90 6.48 11.33
C ASP A 23 9.26 5.06 11.81
N PRO A 24 10.16 4.92 12.81
CA PRO A 24 10.57 3.60 13.26
C PRO A 24 9.48 2.81 13.99
N GLU A 25 8.38 3.45 14.33
CA GLU A 25 7.24 2.79 14.95
C GLU A 25 6.31 2.11 13.96
N VAL A 26 6.46 2.38 12.66
CA VAL A 26 5.67 1.69 11.64
C VAL A 26 6.21 0.28 11.47
N LYS A 27 5.36 -0.72 11.72
CA LYS A 27 5.74 -2.13 11.70
C LYS A 27 5.01 -2.93 10.63
N ALA A 28 4.03 -2.35 9.98
CA ALA A 28 3.28 -3.04 8.95
C ALA A 28 2.72 -2.07 7.94
N ILE A 29 2.65 -2.52 6.69
CA ILE A 29 1.91 -1.85 5.63
C ILE A 29 0.72 -2.75 5.28
N ALA A 30 -0.48 -2.25 5.51
CA ALA A 30 -1.71 -2.93 5.13
C ALA A 30 -2.26 -2.27 3.88
N PHE A 31 -2.39 -3.03 2.81
CA PHE A 31 -2.79 -2.50 1.52
C PHE A 31 -4.23 -2.92 1.21
N GLY A 32 -5.02 -1.96 0.78
CA GLY A 32 -6.41 -2.19 0.39
C GLY A 32 -6.81 -1.23 -0.72
N VAL A 33 -8.11 -1.11 -0.93
CA VAL A 33 -8.63 -0.20 -1.95
C VAL A 33 -8.25 1.24 -1.62
N CYS A 34 -7.63 1.92 -2.59
CA CYS A 34 -7.30 3.33 -2.47
C CYS A 34 -7.52 4.00 -3.82
N GLN A 35 -8.59 4.77 -3.92
CA GLN A 35 -8.94 5.44 -5.17
C GLN A 35 -8.01 6.61 -5.48
N ARG A 36 -7.26 7.08 -4.49
CA ARG A 36 -6.31 8.17 -4.65
C ARG A 36 -4.87 7.69 -4.52
N PHE A 37 -4.63 6.50 -4.97
CA PHE A 37 -3.28 5.94 -4.99
C PHE A 37 -2.46 6.65 -6.07
N ASP A 38 -1.38 7.26 -5.65
CA ASP A 38 -0.51 8.05 -6.53
C ASP A 38 0.96 7.69 -6.30
N MET A 39 1.84 8.32 -7.06
CA MET A 39 3.28 8.07 -6.94
C MET A 39 3.84 8.40 -5.56
N ARG A 40 3.26 9.40 -4.90
CA ARG A 40 3.71 9.78 -3.57
C ARG A 40 3.44 8.68 -2.56
N LYS A 41 2.22 8.16 -2.56
CA LYS A 41 1.86 7.04 -1.68
C LYS A 41 2.66 5.80 -2.00
N LEU A 42 2.87 5.54 -3.28
CA LEU A 42 3.69 4.43 -3.73
C LEU A 42 5.12 4.55 -3.21
N ALA A 43 5.73 5.72 -3.34
CA ALA A 43 7.10 5.96 -2.91
C ALA A 43 7.23 5.80 -1.39
N VAL A 44 6.34 6.41 -0.61
CA VAL A 44 6.41 6.34 0.85
C VAL A 44 6.20 4.91 1.34
N ALA A 45 5.19 4.22 0.82
CA ALA A 45 4.95 2.82 1.19
C ALA A 45 6.14 1.94 0.83
N SER A 46 6.73 2.16 -0.33
CA SER A 46 7.91 1.41 -0.78
C SER A 46 9.09 1.60 0.17
N ILE A 47 9.30 2.81 0.68
CA ILE A 47 10.36 3.09 1.65
C ILE A 47 10.17 2.26 2.92
N TYR A 48 8.94 2.22 3.46
CA TYR A 48 8.67 1.40 4.63
C TYR A 48 8.87 -0.08 4.35
N LEU A 49 8.50 -0.56 3.17
CA LEU A 49 8.65 -1.96 2.82
C LEU A 49 10.11 -2.37 2.57
N GLN A 50 10.99 -1.41 2.34
CA GLN A 50 12.42 -1.66 2.26
C GLN A 50 13.07 -1.71 3.64
N THR A 51 12.33 -1.37 4.68
CA THR A 51 12.83 -1.39 6.05
C THR A 51 12.67 -2.79 6.63
N PRO A 52 13.74 -3.38 7.21
CA PRO A 52 13.64 -4.70 7.82
C PRO A 52 12.61 -4.73 8.95
N GLY A 53 11.85 -5.81 9.03
CA GLY A 53 10.87 -6.00 10.10
C GLY A 53 9.49 -5.40 9.85
N VAL A 54 9.30 -4.74 8.71
CA VAL A 54 7.97 -4.22 8.35
C VAL A 54 7.20 -5.29 7.60
N ASP A 55 6.02 -5.64 8.11
CA ASP A 55 5.15 -6.63 7.47
C ASP A 55 4.38 -6.02 6.31
N PHE A 56 4.07 -6.84 5.32
CA PHE A 56 3.31 -6.41 4.15
C PHE A 56 2.10 -7.33 3.96
N VAL A 57 0.90 -6.78 4.18
CA VAL A 57 -0.34 -7.54 4.07
C VAL A 57 -1.32 -6.83 3.15
N THR A 58 -2.17 -7.61 2.48
CA THR A 58 -3.22 -7.07 1.62
C THR A 58 -4.52 -7.83 1.83
N THR A 59 -5.64 -7.13 1.58
CA THR A 59 -6.97 -7.72 1.73
C THR A 59 -7.31 -8.68 0.60
N ASN A 60 -6.93 -8.36 -0.63
CA ASN A 60 -7.12 -9.23 -1.78
C ASN A 60 -6.16 -8.82 -2.88
N ASP A 61 -6.14 -9.57 -3.96
CA ASP A 61 -5.26 -9.31 -5.09
C ASP A 61 -5.95 -9.32 -6.44
N ASP A 62 -7.26 -9.14 -6.44
CA ASP A 62 -8.01 -9.04 -7.70
C ASP A 62 -7.50 -7.85 -8.50
N ALA A 63 -7.05 -8.10 -9.72
CA ALA A 63 -6.46 -7.06 -10.56
C ALA A 63 -7.52 -6.11 -11.11
N VAL A 64 -8.70 -6.63 -11.40
CA VAL A 64 -9.79 -5.88 -12.01
C VAL A 64 -11.13 -6.31 -11.43
N PHE A 65 -12.11 -5.42 -11.57
CA PHE A 65 -13.50 -5.76 -11.35
C PHE A 65 -14.33 -5.29 -12.53
N VAL A 66 -15.51 -5.89 -12.73
CA VAL A 66 -16.41 -5.55 -13.83
C VAL A 66 -17.42 -4.53 -13.33
N ALA A 67 -17.54 -3.41 -14.03
CA ALA A 67 -18.40 -2.31 -13.61
C ALA A 67 -19.29 -1.82 -14.75
N GLY A 68 -20.50 -1.40 -14.37
CA GLY A 68 -21.42 -0.72 -15.24
C GLY A 68 -22.14 -1.63 -16.24
N PRO A 69 -23.11 -1.07 -16.96
CA PRO A 69 -23.92 -1.85 -17.92
C PRO A 69 -23.10 -2.33 -19.12
N ASN A 70 -22.01 -1.64 -19.43
CA ASN A 70 -21.12 -2.04 -20.54
C ASN A 70 -20.06 -3.06 -20.10
N ARG A 71 -20.09 -3.49 -18.84
CA ARG A 71 -19.19 -4.52 -18.30
C ARG A 71 -17.73 -4.19 -18.55
N ARG A 72 -17.35 -2.96 -18.22
CA ARG A 72 -15.96 -2.52 -18.38
C ARG A 72 -15.10 -3.08 -17.27
N LEU A 73 -13.86 -3.41 -17.61
CA LEU A 73 -12.88 -3.83 -16.64
C LEU A 73 -12.27 -2.58 -15.99
N MET A 74 -12.38 -2.52 -14.67
CA MET A 74 -11.87 -1.41 -13.88
C MET A 74 -10.77 -1.92 -12.95
N PRO A 75 -9.76 -1.08 -12.65
CA PRO A 75 -8.68 -1.51 -11.77
C PRO A 75 -9.17 -1.75 -10.35
N ASP A 76 -8.70 -2.84 -9.77
CA ASP A 76 -8.95 -3.20 -8.38
C ASP A 76 -7.63 -3.19 -7.60
N VAL A 77 -7.68 -3.62 -6.36
CA VAL A 77 -6.54 -3.63 -5.43
C VAL A 77 -5.30 -4.27 -6.04
N GLY A 78 -5.47 -5.39 -6.75
CA GLY A 78 -4.33 -6.10 -7.35
C GLY A 78 -3.54 -5.28 -8.34
N ALA A 79 -4.19 -4.33 -9.04
CA ALA A 79 -3.50 -3.47 -9.99
C ALA A 79 -2.53 -2.53 -9.29
N THR A 80 -2.99 -1.84 -8.24
CA THR A 80 -2.13 -0.93 -7.46
C THR A 80 -1.17 -1.71 -6.56
N LEU A 81 -1.59 -2.85 -6.06
CA LEU A 81 -0.73 -3.75 -5.29
C LEU A 81 0.48 -4.20 -6.12
N SER A 82 0.27 -4.53 -7.39
CA SER A 82 1.37 -4.93 -8.27
C SER A 82 2.41 -3.82 -8.42
N ALA A 83 1.97 -2.57 -8.48
CA ALA A 83 2.89 -1.44 -8.53
C ALA A 83 3.75 -1.37 -7.27
N LEU A 84 3.14 -1.54 -6.10
CA LEU A 84 3.87 -1.49 -4.83
C LEU A 84 4.80 -2.70 -4.66
N GLU A 85 4.36 -3.87 -5.06
CA GLU A 85 5.22 -5.07 -5.04
C GLU A 85 6.42 -4.90 -5.96
N ALA A 86 6.21 -4.33 -7.14
CA ALA A 86 7.30 -4.07 -8.09
C ALA A 86 8.29 -3.03 -7.54
N ALA A 87 7.78 -1.95 -6.96
CA ALA A 87 8.62 -0.86 -6.46
C ALA A 87 9.43 -1.29 -5.23
N SER A 88 8.83 -2.05 -4.33
CA SER A 88 9.48 -2.46 -3.08
C SER A 88 10.32 -3.73 -3.20
N GLY A 89 10.06 -4.53 -4.22
CA GLY A 89 10.67 -5.86 -4.36
C GLY A 89 10.10 -6.89 -3.40
N ARG A 90 8.99 -6.58 -2.74
CA ARG A 90 8.39 -7.46 -1.73
C ARG A 90 7.02 -7.94 -2.18
N LYS A 91 6.60 -9.08 -1.66
CA LYS A 91 5.28 -9.65 -1.93
C LYS A 91 4.42 -9.57 -0.68
N ALA A 92 3.18 -9.12 -0.84
CA ALA A 92 2.24 -9.02 0.25
C ALA A 92 1.67 -10.38 0.61
N THR A 93 1.42 -10.58 1.92
CA THR A 93 0.65 -11.71 2.39
C THR A 93 -0.83 -11.39 2.22
N ARG A 94 -1.55 -12.27 1.56
CA ARG A 94 -2.97 -12.08 1.29
C ARG A 94 -3.79 -12.61 2.45
N VAL A 95 -4.54 -11.71 3.07
CA VAL A 95 -5.38 -12.03 4.23
C VAL A 95 -6.84 -11.66 4.00
N GLY A 96 -7.23 -11.52 2.75
CA GLY A 96 -8.53 -11.06 2.36
C GLY A 96 -9.64 -12.09 2.54
N LYS A 97 -10.70 -11.91 1.80
CA LYS A 97 -11.89 -12.76 1.87
C LYS A 97 -11.54 -14.25 1.69
N PRO A 98 -12.08 -15.13 2.52
CA PRO A 98 -13.02 -14.86 3.61
C PRO A 98 -12.35 -14.51 4.94
N ASN A 99 -11.12 -14.14 4.97
CA ASN A 99 -10.23 -14.22 6.13
C ASN A 99 -10.02 -12.89 6.85
N LYS A 100 -11.09 -12.16 7.12
CA LYS A 100 -11.04 -10.94 7.95
C LYS A 100 -10.41 -11.21 9.33
N TYR A 101 -10.63 -12.40 9.84
CA TYR A 101 -10.08 -12.81 11.14
C TYR A 101 -8.57 -12.87 11.10
N ALA A 102 -7.99 -13.36 10.02
CA ALA A 102 -6.54 -13.45 9.90
C ALA A 102 -5.88 -12.07 9.92
N LEU A 103 -6.47 -11.09 9.23
CA LEU A 103 -5.96 -9.72 9.27
C LEU A 103 -6.03 -9.15 10.67
N SER A 104 -7.17 -9.32 11.36
CA SER A 104 -7.33 -8.86 12.73
C SER A 104 -6.29 -9.48 13.66
N GLN A 105 -6.02 -10.77 13.49
CA GLN A 105 -5.06 -11.47 14.32
C GLN A 105 -3.63 -10.98 14.09
N ILE A 106 -3.27 -10.76 12.82
CA ILE A 106 -1.96 -10.23 12.46
C ILE A 106 -1.75 -8.86 13.10
N LEU A 107 -2.75 -7.99 13.01
CA LEU A 107 -2.66 -6.66 13.57
C LEU A 107 -2.59 -6.70 15.09
N LYS A 108 -3.35 -7.59 15.74
CA LYS A 108 -3.29 -7.75 17.20
C LYS A 108 -1.92 -8.22 17.66
N ASP A 109 -1.37 -9.22 17.02
CA ASP A 109 -0.06 -9.73 17.34
C ASP A 109 1.01 -8.65 17.19
N HIS A 110 0.88 -7.85 16.16
CA HIS A 110 1.80 -6.75 15.90
C HIS A 110 1.73 -5.68 16.98
N PHE A 111 0.53 -5.27 17.37
CA PHE A 111 0.34 -4.30 18.45
C PHE A 111 0.80 -4.85 19.79
N ALA A 112 0.60 -6.13 20.05
CA ALA A 112 1.10 -6.76 21.28
C ALA A 112 2.62 -6.66 21.37
N GLU A 113 3.32 -6.91 20.27
CA GLU A 113 4.78 -6.78 20.22
C GLU A 113 5.25 -5.35 20.48
N GLN A 114 4.50 -4.38 20.02
CA GLN A 114 4.85 -2.97 20.21
C GLN A 114 4.67 -2.49 21.65
N GLN A 115 3.82 -3.16 22.40
CA GLN A 115 3.56 -2.79 23.81
C GLN A 115 4.58 -3.36 24.78
N GLU A 116 5.36 -4.29 24.34
CA GLU A 116 6.44 -4.85 25.14
C GLU A 116 7.71 -4.01 25.04
#